data_0b3a892b60e9715f63d2b7a08e0d9cde
#
_entry.id   0b3a892b60e9715f63d2b7a08e0d9cde
#
_cell.length_a   1.000
_cell.length_b   1.000
_cell.length_c   1.000
_cell.angle_alpha   90.00
_cell.angle_beta   90.00
_cell.angle_gamma   90.00
#
_symmetry.space_group_name_H-M   'P 1'
#
loop_
_entity.id
_entity.type
_entity.pdbx_description
1 polymer ?
#
loop_
_entity_poly.entity_id
_entity_poly.type
_entity_poly.pdbx_seq_one_letter_code
_entity_poly.pdbx_strand_id
1 'polypeptide(L)'
;MTVWESESELAPETPAFVIDGEVLDGFVDRFAAALEGSWPHSILSYSFKTNSLPWLISYMRERGVWAEVVSDAEYELALALGYPPETIVYNGPIKGRRRLREALRAGSIINLDAKREVTWTAELARELAADAAAGTAADGDADGDGDSAGTTSAPLAVGLRVNWDLEALRPGESTTGTEGSRFGFNVDNGELDAAIEELTAAGVRIAGLHMHRNSATQSLGVYEASASLAARIASERDLDLDWLDIEIGRASCRERV
;
A
#
# COMPACT_ATOMS: atom_id res chain seq x y z
N MET A 1 20.84 -0.60 21.09
CA MET A 1 21.84 -0.42 20.02
C MET A 1 22.52 0.91 20.28
N THR A 2 23.82 0.91 20.51
CA THR A 2 24.56 2.08 21.01
C THR A 2 24.63 3.13 19.91
N VAL A 3 24.04 4.27 20.14
CA VAL A 3 24.24 5.48 19.35
C VAL A 3 25.67 5.93 19.61
N TRP A 4 26.35 6.29 18.58
CA TRP A 4 27.75 6.70 18.49
C TRP A 4 28.10 7.79 19.54
N GLU A 5 29.03 7.50 20.44
CA GLU A 5 29.29 8.35 21.61
C GLU A 5 30.40 9.41 21.44
N SER A 6 31.05 9.57 20.27
CA SER A 6 31.96 10.70 20.06
C SER A 6 32.19 11.08 18.60
N GLU A 7 32.10 12.35 18.30
CA GLU A 7 32.37 12.95 16.98
C GLU A 7 33.83 12.70 16.46
N SER A 8 34.75 12.32 17.33
CA SER A 8 36.17 12.18 16.96
C SER A 8 36.57 10.78 16.47
N GLU A 9 35.74 9.74 16.68
CA GLU A 9 36.09 8.36 16.29
C GLU A 9 35.51 7.94 14.94
N LEU A 10 34.75 8.79 14.28
CA LEU A 10 33.90 8.42 13.15
C LEU A 10 33.93 9.36 11.96
N ALA A 11 35.09 9.93 11.66
CA ALA A 11 35.26 10.50 10.33
C ALA A 11 35.27 9.31 9.33
N PRO A 12 34.17 9.03 8.59
CA PRO A 12 34.16 7.93 7.65
C PRO A 12 35.22 8.18 6.60
N GLU A 13 35.94 7.12 6.19
CA GLU A 13 36.80 7.23 5.02
C GLU A 13 35.94 7.67 3.82
N THR A 14 36.33 8.76 3.20
CA THR A 14 35.60 9.29 2.03
C THR A 14 36.00 8.55 0.75
N PRO A 15 35.05 8.32 -0.20
CA PRO A 15 33.67 8.80 -0.22
C PRO A 15 32.74 7.95 0.68
N ALA A 16 31.85 8.62 1.45
CA ALA A 16 30.86 7.97 2.30
C ALA A 16 29.52 8.70 2.28
N PHE A 17 28.42 7.95 2.39
CA PHE A 17 27.10 8.51 2.69
C PHE A 17 26.84 8.42 4.18
N VAL A 18 26.45 9.54 4.79
CA VAL A 18 26.16 9.62 6.21
C VAL A 18 24.67 9.95 6.39
N ILE A 19 24.01 9.18 7.27
CA ILE A 19 22.65 9.48 7.70
C ILE A 19 22.75 10.11 9.08
N ASP A 20 22.33 11.37 9.19
CA ASP A 20 22.19 12.06 10.46
C ASP A 20 20.87 11.66 11.13
N GLY A 21 20.96 10.96 12.26
CA GLY A 21 19.79 10.43 12.97
C GLY A 21 18.92 11.53 13.57
N GLU A 22 19.49 12.60 14.10
CA GLU A 22 18.72 13.71 14.70
C GLU A 22 17.96 14.50 13.63
N VAL A 23 18.58 14.73 12.47
CA VAL A 23 17.93 15.38 11.34
C VAL A 23 16.79 14.48 10.81
N LEU A 24 17.01 13.18 10.73
CA LEU A 24 15.99 12.22 10.30
C LEU A 24 14.81 12.18 11.28
N ASP A 25 15.07 12.13 12.59
CA ASP A 25 14.04 12.22 13.63
C ASP A 25 13.19 13.47 13.47
N GLY A 26 13.84 14.62 13.35
CA GLY A 26 13.14 15.86 13.18
C GLY A 26 12.27 15.93 11.90
N PHE A 27 12.61 15.20 10.84
CA PHE A 27 11.76 15.11 9.64
C PHE A 27 10.58 14.17 9.87
N VAL A 28 10.79 13.00 10.44
CA VAL A 28 9.73 12.01 10.71
C VAL A 28 8.70 12.61 11.66
N ASP A 29 9.15 13.20 12.77
CA ASP A 29 8.27 13.79 13.79
C ASP A 29 7.42 14.93 13.23
N ARG A 30 8.03 15.86 12.48
CA ARG A 30 7.28 16.97 11.85
C ARG A 30 6.26 16.49 10.84
N PHE A 31 6.61 15.47 10.05
CA PHE A 31 5.70 14.92 9.04
C PHE A 31 4.53 14.18 9.71
N ALA A 32 4.82 13.34 10.69
CA ALA A 32 3.80 12.64 11.46
C ALA A 32 2.85 13.62 12.18
N ALA A 33 3.39 14.65 12.84
CA ALA A 33 2.60 15.66 13.52
C ALA A 33 1.72 16.48 12.55
N ALA A 34 2.22 16.78 11.34
CA ALA A 34 1.43 17.48 10.32
C ALA A 34 0.28 16.63 9.79
N LEU A 35 0.49 15.32 9.61
CA LEU A 35 -0.56 14.37 9.22
C LEU A 35 -1.60 14.26 10.34
N GLU A 36 -1.19 13.98 11.57
CA GLU A 36 -2.08 13.82 12.72
C GLU A 36 -2.92 15.09 12.96
N GLY A 37 -2.29 16.27 12.87
CA GLY A 37 -2.97 17.56 13.03
C GLY A 37 -3.99 17.87 11.94
N SER A 38 -3.82 17.33 10.73
CA SER A 38 -4.69 17.58 9.58
C SER A 38 -5.66 16.43 9.32
N TRP A 39 -5.25 15.20 9.66
CA TRP A 39 -5.99 13.97 9.37
C TRP A 39 -5.73 12.92 10.47
N PRO A 40 -6.55 12.89 11.53
CA PRO A 40 -6.30 12.09 12.75
C PRO A 40 -6.17 10.58 12.52
N HIS A 41 -6.65 10.07 11.38
CA HIS A 41 -6.59 8.64 11.02
C HIS A 41 -5.58 8.33 9.92
N SER A 42 -4.60 9.24 9.72
CA SER A 42 -3.57 9.01 8.72
C SER A 42 -2.54 7.97 9.18
N ILE A 43 -2.05 7.20 8.22
CA ILE A 43 -0.97 6.23 8.39
C ILE A 43 0.23 6.76 7.62
N LEU A 44 1.36 6.93 8.30
CA LEU A 44 2.63 7.18 7.65
C LEU A 44 3.29 5.86 7.31
N SER A 45 3.57 5.62 6.02
CA SER A 45 4.33 4.46 5.56
C SER A 45 5.60 4.87 4.82
N TYR A 46 6.66 4.09 5.03
CA TYR A 46 7.96 4.30 4.42
C TYR A 46 8.11 3.42 3.17
N SER A 47 8.38 4.07 2.04
CA SER A 47 8.52 3.38 0.75
C SER A 47 9.90 2.78 0.56
N PHE A 48 10.01 1.44 0.54
CA PHE A 48 11.27 0.70 0.43
C PHE A 48 11.98 0.94 -0.90
N LYS A 49 11.21 1.15 -1.98
CA LYS A 49 11.78 1.44 -3.31
C LYS A 49 12.64 2.71 -3.36
N THR A 50 12.45 3.63 -2.40
CA THR A 50 13.22 4.88 -2.35
C THR A 50 14.58 4.69 -1.71
N ASN A 51 14.67 3.87 -0.68
CA ASN A 51 15.91 3.43 -0.05
C ASN A 51 15.64 2.17 0.78
N SER A 52 16.17 1.03 0.33
CA SER A 52 15.96 -0.28 0.96
C SER A 52 17.06 -0.67 1.97
N LEU A 53 17.77 0.30 2.53
CA LEU A 53 18.81 0.03 3.53
C LEU A 53 18.18 -0.59 4.80
N PRO A 54 18.54 -1.82 5.19
CA PRO A 54 17.89 -2.53 6.31
C PRO A 54 17.92 -1.77 7.63
N TRP A 55 19.01 -1.07 7.90
CA TRP A 55 19.12 -0.20 9.10
C TRP A 55 18.03 0.89 9.08
N LEU A 56 17.87 1.60 7.97
CA LEU A 56 16.89 2.69 7.85
C LEU A 56 15.45 2.17 7.95
N ILE A 57 15.17 1.02 7.33
CA ILE A 57 13.87 0.37 7.42
C ILE A 57 13.55 -0.02 8.86
N SER A 58 14.50 -0.64 9.58
CA SER A 58 14.32 -1.00 10.99
C SER A 58 14.11 0.23 11.86
N TYR A 59 14.86 1.30 11.59
CA TYR A 59 14.73 2.58 12.27
C TYR A 59 13.32 3.19 12.09
N MET A 60 12.75 3.13 10.88
CA MET A 60 11.39 3.59 10.61
C MET A 60 10.36 2.73 11.35
N ARG A 61 10.53 1.40 11.34
CA ARG A 61 9.66 0.48 12.08
C ARG A 61 9.63 0.79 13.59
N GLU A 62 10.78 1.03 14.20
CA GLU A 62 10.90 1.36 15.63
C GLU A 62 10.15 2.64 16.01
N ARG A 63 9.86 3.51 15.04
CA ARG A 63 9.04 4.72 15.17
C ARG A 63 7.57 4.53 14.83
N GLY A 64 7.14 3.30 14.62
CA GLY A 64 5.74 2.99 14.26
C GLY A 64 5.36 3.38 12.83
N VAL A 65 6.34 3.70 11.98
CA VAL A 65 6.10 3.96 10.55
C VAL A 65 5.88 2.63 9.85
N TRP A 66 4.81 2.52 9.08
CA TRP A 66 4.46 1.31 8.35
C TRP A 66 5.40 1.08 7.16
N ALA A 67 5.41 -0.14 6.63
CA ALA A 67 6.15 -0.46 5.42
C ALA A 67 5.29 -0.27 4.17
N GLU A 68 5.79 0.48 3.16
CA GLU A 68 5.25 0.43 1.81
C GLU A 68 6.22 -0.34 0.93
N VAL A 69 5.74 -1.42 0.29
CA VAL A 69 6.53 -2.34 -0.52
C VAL A 69 5.91 -2.52 -1.89
N VAL A 70 6.72 -2.70 -2.93
CA VAL A 70 6.27 -2.78 -4.32
C VAL A 70 6.69 -4.06 -5.03
N SER A 71 7.28 -5.01 -4.30
CA SER A 71 7.71 -6.32 -4.83
C SER A 71 7.69 -7.41 -3.76
N ASP A 72 7.67 -8.67 -4.20
CA ASP A 72 7.80 -9.83 -3.31
C ASP A 72 9.06 -9.77 -2.45
N ALA A 73 10.19 -9.33 -3.03
CA ALA A 73 11.46 -9.22 -2.33
C ALA A 73 11.43 -8.14 -1.22
N GLU A 74 10.80 -7.00 -1.47
CA GLU A 74 10.62 -5.98 -0.44
C GLU A 74 9.63 -6.43 0.64
N TYR A 75 8.58 -7.16 0.29
CA TYR A 75 7.67 -7.76 1.26
C TYR A 75 8.41 -8.77 2.17
N GLU A 76 9.23 -9.64 1.59
CA GLU A 76 10.08 -10.57 2.35
C GLU A 76 11.08 -9.82 3.26
N LEU A 77 11.68 -8.74 2.77
CA LEU A 77 12.56 -7.90 3.57
C LEU A 77 11.82 -7.27 4.75
N ALA A 78 10.60 -6.77 4.54
CA ALA A 78 9.78 -6.21 5.62
C ALA A 78 9.52 -7.25 6.72
N LEU A 79 9.11 -8.46 6.35
CA LEU A 79 8.91 -9.57 7.29
C LEU A 79 10.21 -9.94 8.02
N ALA A 80 11.32 -10.05 7.30
CA ALA A 80 12.63 -10.38 7.87
C ALA A 80 13.13 -9.32 8.87
N LEU A 81 12.75 -8.05 8.67
CA LEU A 81 13.05 -6.95 9.58
C LEU A 81 12.01 -6.77 10.70
N GLY A 82 11.01 -7.67 10.78
CA GLY A 82 10.06 -7.76 11.88
C GLY A 82 8.86 -6.83 11.78
N TYR A 83 8.48 -6.39 10.58
CA TYR A 83 7.19 -5.75 10.37
C TYR A 83 6.06 -6.76 10.52
N PRO A 84 5.04 -6.51 11.37
CA PRO A 84 3.81 -7.28 11.36
C PRO A 84 3.12 -7.16 10.01
N PRO A 85 2.58 -8.24 9.42
CA PRO A 85 1.93 -8.19 8.10
C PRO A 85 0.86 -7.12 7.96
N GLU A 86 0.08 -6.88 9.02
CA GLU A 86 -0.98 -5.87 9.09
C GLU A 86 -0.48 -4.43 9.03
N THR A 87 0.83 -4.22 9.18
CA THR A 87 1.48 -2.92 9.03
C THR A 87 2.24 -2.77 7.72
N ILE A 88 1.96 -3.63 6.75
CA ILE A 88 2.55 -3.60 5.42
C ILE A 88 1.51 -3.18 4.39
N VAL A 89 1.81 -2.13 3.64
CA VAL A 89 1.07 -1.70 2.45
C VAL A 89 1.79 -2.28 1.23
N TYR A 90 1.14 -3.21 0.54
CA TYR A 90 1.72 -3.92 -0.60
C TYR A 90 1.18 -3.37 -1.91
N ASN A 91 1.94 -2.47 -2.50
CA ASN A 91 1.73 -1.81 -3.77
C ASN A 91 2.49 -2.51 -4.91
N GLY A 92 2.61 -1.82 -6.03
CA GLY A 92 3.45 -2.20 -7.16
C GLY A 92 2.80 -3.14 -8.17
N PRO A 93 3.29 -3.10 -9.42
CA PRO A 93 2.66 -3.75 -10.58
C PRO A 93 3.00 -5.24 -10.71
N ILE A 94 3.92 -5.74 -9.90
CA ILE A 94 4.40 -7.12 -10.00
C ILE A 94 4.37 -7.76 -8.61
N LYS A 95 3.26 -8.47 -8.34
CA LYS A 95 3.12 -9.35 -7.19
C LYS A 95 3.07 -10.79 -7.67
N GLY A 96 3.81 -11.68 -7.00
CA GLY A 96 3.72 -13.11 -7.25
C GLY A 96 2.43 -13.68 -6.66
N ARG A 97 1.77 -14.62 -7.38
CA ARG A 97 0.50 -15.22 -6.93
C ARG A 97 0.57 -15.79 -5.52
N ARG A 98 1.68 -16.48 -5.19
CA ARG A 98 1.90 -17.06 -3.86
C ARG A 98 1.98 -15.97 -2.79
N ARG A 99 2.80 -14.94 -3.03
CA ARG A 99 3.00 -13.86 -2.06
C ARG A 99 1.74 -13.02 -1.87
N LEU A 100 1.02 -12.71 -2.94
CA LEU A 100 -0.27 -12.01 -2.88
C LEU A 100 -1.26 -12.77 -1.98
N ARG A 101 -1.37 -14.09 -2.16
CA ARG A 101 -2.24 -14.95 -1.37
C ARG A 101 -1.85 -14.98 0.12
N GLU A 102 -0.54 -15.08 0.41
CA GLU A 102 -0.01 -15.05 1.78
C GLU A 102 -0.30 -13.70 2.45
N ALA A 103 -0.05 -12.59 1.77
CA ALA A 103 -0.26 -11.24 2.27
C ALA A 103 -1.75 -10.93 2.53
N LEU A 104 -2.66 -11.35 1.63
CA LEU A 104 -4.11 -11.24 1.82
C LEU A 104 -4.59 -11.97 3.07
N ARG A 105 -4.09 -13.20 3.29
CA ARG A 105 -4.46 -14.00 4.48
C ARG A 105 -3.86 -13.45 5.77
N ALA A 106 -2.73 -12.76 5.67
CA ALA A 106 -2.03 -12.16 6.80
C ALA A 106 -2.55 -10.77 7.18
N GLY A 107 -3.53 -10.22 6.46
CA GLY A 107 -4.16 -8.95 6.77
C GLY A 107 -3.39 -7.71 6.32
N SER A 108 -2.44 -7.86 5.40
CA SER A 108 -1.75 -6.70 4.80
C SER A 108 -2.71 -5.84 4.00
N ILE A 109 -2.49 -4.52 3.97
CA ILE A 109 -3.17 -3.63 3.02
C ILE A 109 -2.60 -3.89 1.63
N ILE A 110 -3.46 -4.27 0.68
CA ILE A 110 -3.03 -4.63 -0.66
C ILE A 110 -3.77 -3.79 -1.69
N ASN A 111 -3.00 -3.09 -2.53
CA ASN A 111 -3.53 -2.39 -3.68
C ASN A 111 -3.19 -3.17 -4.97
N LEU A 112 -4.20 -3.68 -5.66
CA LEU A 112 -4.05 -4.41 -6.90
C LEU A 112 -3.75 -3.44 -8.05
N ASP A 113 -2.81 -3.82 -8.91
CA ASP A 113 -2.28 -2.99 -10.00
C ASP A 113 -2.56 -3.59 -11.38
N ALA A 114 -2.84 -4.89 -11.47
CA ALA A 114 -2.94 -5.61 -12.72
C ALA A 114 -4.12 -6.60 -12.76
N LYS A 115 -4.69 -6.83 -13.95
CA LYS A 115 -5.81 -7.76 -14.17
C LYS A 115 -5.58 -9.17 -13.60
N ARG A 116 -4.35 -9.71 -13.74
CA ARG A 116 -4.01 -11.02 -13.18
C ARG A 116 -4.15 -11.07 -11.66
N GLU A 117 -3.84 -9.96 -10.96
CA GLU A 117 -3.96 -9.87 -9.51
C GLU A 117 -5.44 -9.86 -9.07
N VAL A 118 -6.31 -9.22 -9.85
CA VAL A 118 -7.77 -9.26 -9.69
C VAL A 118 -8.27 -10.70 -9.79
N THR A 119 -7.93 -11.39 -10.88
CA THR A 119 -8.33 -12.80 -11.10
C THR A 119 -7.83 -13.71 -9.97
N TRP A 120 -6.57 -13.60 -9.55
CA TRP A 120 -6.03 -14.42 -8.46
C TRP A 120 -6.69 -14.13 -7.10
N THR A 121 -7.05 -12.89 -6.84
CA THR A 121 -7.77 -12.50 -5.62
C THR A 121 -9.19 -13.05 -5.64
N ALA A 122 -9.89 -12.94 -6.77
CA ALA A 122 -11.22 -13.51 -6.94
C ALA A 122 -11.24 -15.04 -6.82
N GLU A 123 -10.23 -15.73 -7.35
CA GLU A 123 -10.04 -17.17 -7.18
C GLU A 123 -9.85 -17.53 -5.70
N LEU A 124 -8.99 -16.81 -4.99
CA LEU A 124 -8.76 -17.04 -3.57
C LEU A 124 -10.04 -16.84 -2.74
N ALA A 125 -10.81 -15.80 -3.04
CA ALA A 125 -12.05 -15.53 -2.32
C ALA A 125 -13.05 -16.68 -2.50
N ARG A 126 -13.19 -17.20 -3.73
CA ARG A 126 -14.06 -18.36 -4.01
C ARG A 126 -13.58 -19.64 -3.32
N GLU A 127 -12.26 -19.88 -3.28
CA GLU A 127 -11.69 -21.01 -2.53
C GLU A 127 -12.01 -20.91 -1.04
N LEU A 128 -11.80 -19.74 -0.43
CA LEU A 128 -12.08 -19.53 1.00
C LEU A 128 -13.57 -19.70 1.33
N ALA A 129 -14.46 -19.21 0.45
CA ALA A 129 -15.90 -19.39 0.61
C ALA A 129 -16.31 -20.87 0.52
N ALA A 130 -15.70 -21.64 -0.40
CA ALA A 130 -15.95 -23.08 -0.53
C ALA A 130 -15.45 -23.87 0.68
N ASP A 131 -14.26 -23.53 1.20
CA ASP A 131 -13.69 -24.15 2.41
C ASP A 131 -14.57 -23.89 3.64
N ALA A 132 -15.08 -22.66 3.80
CA ALA A 132 -15.99 -22.29 4.88
C ALA A 132 -17.32 -23.07 4.80
N ALA A 133 -17.88 -23.23 3.59
CA ALA A 133 -19.11 -23.98 3.39
C ALA A 133 -18.92 -25.48 3.68
N ALA A 134 -17.75 -26.05 3.35
CA ALA A 134 -17.43 -27.46 3.63
C ALA A 134 -17.22 -27.70 5.15
N GLY A 135 -16.60 -26.76 5.86
CA GLY A 135 -16.42 -26.84 7.32
C GLY A 135 -17.74 -26.83 8.09
N THR A 136 -18.69 -25.98 7.70
CA THR A 136 -20.02 -25.92 8.34
C THR A 136 -20.86 -27.17 8.09
N ALA A 137 -20.63 -27.89 6.99
CA ALA A 137 -21.32 -29.14 6.69
C ALA A 137 -20.82 -30.33 7.53
N ALA A 138 -19.57 -30.28 8.03
CA ALA A 138 -18.97 -31.35 8.83
C ALA A 138 -19.38 -31.28 10.33
N ASP A 139 -19.75 -30.11 10.83
CA ASP A 139 -20.14 -29.89 12.23
C ASP A 139 -21.67 -30.06 12.51
N GLY A 140 -22.43 -30.44 11.51
CA GLY A 140 -23.90 -30.56 11.57
C GLY A 140 -24.48 -31.72 12.39
N ASP A 141 -23.66 -32.63 12.95
CA ASP A 141 -24.11 -33.83 13.69
C ASP A 141 -23.66 -33.88 15.15
N ALA A 142 -23.28 -32.76 15.77
CA ALA A 142 -22.92 -32.71 17.18
C ALA A 142 -24.00 -31.95 17.96
N ASP A 143 -24.96 -32.69 18.58
CA ASP A 143 -25.76 -32.23 19.69
C ASP A 143 -24.82 -31.86 20.86
N GLY A 144 -24.59 -30.59 21.06
CA GLY A 144 -23.74 -30.10 22.16
C GLY A 144 -23.90 -28.60 22.34
N ASP A 145 -24.51 -28.22 23.48
CA ASP A 145 -24.46 -26.87 24.03
C ASP A 145 -23.01 -26.34 24.08
N GLY A 146 -22.63 -25.56 23.11
CA GLY A 146 -21.33 -24.91 23.05
C GLY A 146 -21.45 -23.68 22.19
N ASP A 147 -21.26 -22.52 22.83
CA ASP A 147 -21.14 -21.20 22.24
C ASP A 147 -19.98 -21.17 21.20
N SER A 148 -20.19 -21.83 20.07
CA SER A 148 -19.32 -21.73 18.90
C SER A 148 -19.82 -20.55 18.09
N ALA A 149 -19.28 -19.36 18.41
CA ALA A 149 -19.32 -18.21 17.51
C ALA A 149 -18.79 -18.69 16.15
N GLY A 150 -19.71 -18.93 15.22
CA GLY A 150 -19.38 -19.28 13.83
C GLY A 150 -18.42 -18.22 13.29
N THR A 151 -17.20 -18.62 13.03
CA THR A 151 -16.16 -17.76 12.44
C THR A 151 -16.55 -17.53 10.99
N THR A 152 -17.49 -16.63 10.73
CA THR A 152 -17.66 -16.02 9.42
C THR A 152 -16.39 -15.20 9.21
N SER A 153 -15.42 -15.78 8.51
CA SER A 153 -14.24 -15.05 8.08
C SER A 153 -14.71 -13.79 7.34
N ALA A 154 -14.28 -12.62 7.80
CA ALA A 154 -14.61 -11.37 7.12
C ALA A 154 -14.21 -11.48 5.63
N PRO A 155 -14.99 -10.89 4.72
CA PRO A 155 -14.67 -10.92 3.30
C PRO A 155 -13.28 -10.33 3.05
N LEU A 156 -12.55 -10.86 2.08
CA LEU A 156 -11.29 -10.27 1.65
C LEU A 156 -11.53 -8.82 1.24
N ALA A 157 -10.63 -7.94 1.65
CA ALA A 157 -10.67 -6.52 1.36
C ALA A 157 -9.40 -6.10 0.63
N VAL A 158 -9.53 -5.36 -0.48
CA VAL A 158 -8.41 -4.88 -1.28
C VAL A 158 -8.63 -3.46 -1.75
N GLY A 159 -7.54 -2.77 -2.08
CA GLY A 159 -7.58 -1.53 -2.85
C GLY A 159 -7.29 -1.77 -4.32
N LEU A 160 -7.64 -0.80 -5.13
CA LEU A 160 -7.34 -0.76 -6.56
C LEU A 160 -6.47 0.45 -6.89
N ARG A 161 -5.39 0.23 -7.64
CA ARG A 161 -4.61 1.33 -8.18
C ARG A 161 -5.35 1.97 -9.35
N VAL A 162 -5.60 3.25 -9.23
CA VAL A 162 -6.31 4.03 -10.26
C VAL A 162 -5.32 4.61 -11.27
N ASN A 163 -5.60 4.40 -12.54
CA ASN A 163 -4.92 5.05 -13.65
C ASN A 163 -5.83 6.13 -14.23
N TRP A 164 -5.33 7.35 -14.34
CA TRP A 164 -6.08 8.52 -14.78
C TRP A 164 -5.18 9.49 -15.54
N ASP A 165 -5.78 10.35 -16.36
CA ASP A 165 -5.04 11.34 -17.13
C ASP A 165 -4.73 12.59 -16.28
N LEU A 166 -3.48 12.67 -15.79
CA LEU A 166 -3.02 13.82 -15.03
C LEU A 166 -2.95 15.08 -15.89
N GLU A 167 -2.56 14.94 -17.16
CA GLU A 167 -2.43 16.10 -18.06
C GLU A 167 -3.79 16.75 -18.33
N ALA A 168 -4.86 15.94 -18.42
CA ALA A 168 -6.22 16.47 -18.58
C ALA A 168 -6.70 17.24 -17.32
N LEU A 169 -6.33 16.80 -16.14
CA LEU A 169 -6.75 17.46 -14.89
C LEU A 169 -5.79 18.57 -14.42
N ARG A 170 -4.51 18.43 -14.71
CA ARG A 170 -3.45 19.35 -14.32
C ARG A 170 -2.43 19.54 -15.45
N PRO A 171 -2.74 20.33 -16.46
CA PRO A 171 -1.88 20.54 -17.62
C PRO A 171 -0.48 21.01 -17.24
N GLY A 172 0.54 20.37 -17.82
CA GLY A 172 1.95 20.69 -17.60
C GLY A 172 2.57 20.04 -16.33
N GLU A 173 1.79 19.30 -15.53
CA GLU A 173 2.28 18.63 -14.32
C GLU A 173 2.61 17.14 -14.55
N SER A 174 2.30 16.59 -15.72
CA SER A 174 2.67 15.23 -16.09
C SER A 174 4.14 15.14 -16.51
N THR A 175 4.90 14.24 -15.89
CA THR A 175 6.29 13.95 -16.30
C THR A 175 6.37 12.76 -17.27
N THR A 176 5.26 12.09 -17.54
CA THR A 176 5.16 10.94 -18.45
C THR A 176 4.60 11.30 -19.82
N GLY A 177 4.38 12.59 -20.08
CA GLY A 177 3.75 13.09 -21.31
C GLY A 177 2.26 12.74 -21.41
N THR A 178 1.72 12.79 -22.63
CA THR A 178 0.31 12.48 -22.94
C THR A 178 0.03 10.98 -23.01
N GLU A 179 1.07 10.13 -22.97
CA GLU A 179 0.88 8.67 -22.95
C GLU A 179 0.37 8.24 -21.57
N GLY A 180 -0.73 7.50 -21.55
CA GLY A 180 -1.33 6.97 -20.33
C GLY A 180 -0.34 6.09 -19.56
N SER A 181 -0.48 6.04 -18.23
CA SER A 181 0.28 5.12 -17.41
C SER A 181 -0.09 3.67 -17.77
N ARG A 182 0.92 2.80 -17.80
CA ARG A 182 0.75 1.35 -17.94
C ARG A 182 0.37 0.65 -16.61
N PHE A 183 0.26 1.40 -15.53
CA PHE A 183 0.01 0.91 -14.18
C PHE A 183 -1.41 1.22 -13.75
N GLY A 184 -1.99 0.27 -13.00
CA GLY A 184 -3.33 0.43 -12.46
C GLY A 184 -4.44 0.29 -13.49
N PHE A 185 -5.66 0.49 -13.05
CA PHE A 185 -6.88 0.36 -13.83
C PHE A 185 -7.35 1.73 -14.30
N ASN A 186 -7.50 1.89 -15.59
CA ASN A 186 -7.89 3.17 -16.17
C ASN A 186 -9.37 3.47 -15.86
N VAL A 187 -9.62 4.70 -15.38
CA VAL A 187 -10.93 5.16 -14.95
C VAL A 187 -11.89 5.47 -16.13
N ASP A 188 -11.30 5.83 -17.28
CA ASP A 188 -12.07 6.35 -18.42
C ASP A 188 -12.43 5.29 -19.48
N ASN A 189 -11.73 4.14 -19.49
CA ASN A 189 -11.89 3.09 -20.49
C ASN A 189 -12.64 1.83 -20.00
N GLY A 190 -13.17 1.86 -18.78
CA GLY A 190 -13.92 0.76 -18.18
C GLY A 190 -13.07 -0.31 -17.49
N GLU A 191 -11.73 -0.20 -17.46
CA GLU A 191 -10.88 -1.19 -16.79
C GLU A 191 -11.07 -1.21 -15.27
N LEU A 192 -11.28 -0.05 -14.65
CA LEU A 192 -11.57 0.06 -13.23
C LEU A 192 -12.91 -0.59 -12.90
N ASP A 193 -13.95 -0.33 -13.68
CA ASP A 193 -15.29 -0.87 -13.47
C ASP A 193 -15.29 -2.40 -13.62
N ALA A 194 -14.59 -2.93 -14.62
CA ALA A 194 -14.45 -4.38 -14.81
C ALA A 194 -13.71 -5.05 -13.65
N ALA A 195 -12.70 -4.41 -13.08
CA ALA A 195 -11.98 -4.93 -11.91
C ALA A 195 -12.87 -4.94 -10.67
N ILE A 196 -13.66 -3.88 -10.44
CA ILE A 196 -14.63 -3.79 -9.34
C ILE A 196 -15.67 -4.89 -9.48
N GLU A 197 -16.24 -5.07 -10.67
CA GLU A 197 -17.27 -6.08 -10.94
C GLU A 197 -16.76 -7.51 -10.70
N GLU A 198 -15.57 -7.85 -11.22
CA GLU A 198 -14.97 -9.20 -11.04
C GLU A 198 -14.72 -9.53 -9.56
N LEU A 199 -14.19 -8.58 -8.79
CA LEU A 199 -13.91 -8.74 -7.37
C LEU A 199 -15.20 -8.84 -6.54
N THR A 200 -16.14 -7.94 -6.77
CA THR A 200 -17.43 -7.90 -6.06
C THR A 200 -18.24 -9.19 -6.31
N ALA A 201 -18.26 -9.66 -7.56
CA ALA A 201 -18.90 -10.94 -7.92
C ALA A 201 -18.25 -12.16 -7.23
N ALA A 202 -17.01 -12.04 -6.77
CA ALA A 202 -16.31 -13.06 -5.99
C ALA A 202 -16.45 -12.86 -4.47
N GLY A 203 -17.20 -11.86 -4.01
CA GLY A 203 -17.36 -11.55 -2.57
C GLY A 203 -16.19 -10.80 -1.97
N VAL A 204 -15.34 -10.15 -2.79
CA VAL A 204 -14.24 -9.30 -2.33
C VAL A 204 -14.72 -7.86 -2.21
N ARG A 205 -14.43 -7.21 -1.08
CA ARG A 205 -14.74 -5.81 -0.86
C ARG A 205 -13.66 -4.91 -1.43
N ILE A 206 -14.06 -3.88 -2.15
CA ILE A 206 -13.15 -2.80 -2.53
C ILE A 206 -13.09 -1.83 -1.35
N ALA A 207 -12.02 -1.91 -0.60
CA ALA A 207 -11.82 -1.17 0.65
C ALA A 207 -10.89 0.03 0.50
N GLY A 208 -10.24 0.19 -0.65
CA GLY A 208 -9.32 1.29 -0.84
C GLY A 208 -9.08 1.67 -2.30
N LEU A 209 -8.55 2.88 -2.48
CA LEU A 209 -8.02 3.35 -3.75
C LEU A 209 -6.56 3.77 -3.56
N HIS A 210 -5.72 3.44 -4.54
CA HIS A 210 -4.32 3.83 -4.58
C HIS A 210 -4.08 4.80 -5.74
N MET A 211 -3.65 6.00 -5.40
CA MET A 211 -3.46 7.12 -6.32
C MET A 211 -1.98 7.46 -6.42
N HIS A 212 -1.26 6.76 -7.31
CA HIS A 212 0.14 7.07 -7.61
C HIS A 212 0.32 7.40 -9.08
N ARG A 213 0.71 8.63 -9.38
CA ARG A 213 0.88 9.06 -10.78
C ARG A 213 2.33 9.35 -11.15
N ASN A 214 3.08 10.01 -10.26
CA ASN A 214 4.37 10.55 -10.61
C ASN A 214 5.26 10.75 -9.38
N SER A 215 6.43 10.13 -9.39
CA SER A 215 7.43 10.24 -8.31
C SER A 215 8.21 11.57 -8.32
N ALA A 216 8.11 12.36 -9.38
CA ALA A 216 8.90 13.58 -9.55
C ALA A 216 8.11 14.87 -9.30
N THR A 217 6.80 14.80 -9.08
CA THR A 217 6.01 16.00 -8.83
C THR A 217 6.35 16.65 -7.49
N GLN A 218 6.36 17.99 -7.48
CA GLN A 218 6.48 18.79 -6.27
C GLN A 218 5.21 19.62 -6.04
N SER A 219 4.20 19.44 -6.88
CA SER A 219 2.96 20.19 -6.85
C SER A 219 1.98 19.60 -5.84
N LEU A 220 1.53 20.43 -4.89
CA LEU A 220 0.42 20.07 -4.00
C LEU A 220 -0.90 19.90 -4.78
N GLY A 221 -1.04 20.55 -5.93
CA GLY A 221 -2.21 20.41 -6.78
C GLY A 221 -2.43 19.00 -7.33
N VAL A 222 -1.37 18.20 -7.48
CA VAL A 222 -1.49 16.79 -7.88
C VAL A 222 -2.12 15.96 -6.76
N TYR A 223 -1.76 16.23 -5.50
CA TYR A 223 -2.39 15.57 -4.34
C TYR A 223 -3.86 15.93 -4.22
N GLU A 224 -4.19 17.21 -4.37
CA GLU A 224 -5.57 17.70 -4.34
C GLU A 224 -6.41 17.07 -5.47
N ALA A 225 -5.87 17.02 -6.68
CA ALA A 225 -6.53 16.37 -7.82
C ALA A 225 -6.73 14.87 -7.59
N SER A 226 -5.72 14.17 -7.03
CA SER A 226 -5.81 12.75 -6.69
C SER A 226 -6.87 12.47 -5.64
N ALA A 227 -6.92 13.24 -4.56
CA ALA A 227 -7.91 13.08 -3.50
C ALA A 227 -9.32 13.38 -4.01
N SER A 228 -9.49 14.46 -4.79
CA SER A 228 -10.78 14.83 -5.38
C SER A 228 -11.28 13.79 -6.36
N LEU A 229 -10.39 13.22 -7.19
CA LEU A 229 -10.74 12.14 -8.10
C LEU A 229 -11.13 10.87 -7.33
N ALA A 230 -10.39 10.50 -6.30
CA ALA A 230 -10.71 9.32 -5.48
C ALA A 230 -12.07 9.45 -4.81
N ALA A 231 -12.38 10.62 -4.24
CA ALA A 231 -13.69 10.89 -3.64
C ALA A 231 -14.83 10.79 -4.66
N ARG A 232 -14.63 11.29 -5.88
CA ARG A 232 -15.60 11.17 -6.98
C ARG A 232 -15.79 9.70 -7.38
N ILE A 233 -14.71 8.93 -7.56
CA ILE A 233 -14.77 7.51 -7.91
C ILE A 233 -15.55 6.74 -6.84
N ALA A 234 -15.27 6.97 -5.58
CA ALA A 234 -15.95 6.32 -4.47
C ALA A 234 -17.45 6.63 -4.47
N SER A 235 -17.83 7.90 -4.67
CA SER A 235 -19.23 8.32 -4.72
C SER A 235 -19.97 7.79 -5.93
N GLU A 236 -19.37 7.84 -7.13
CA GLU A 236 -20.01 7.38 -8.37
C GLU A 236 -20.24 5.87 -8.41
N ARG A 237 -19.45 5.10 -7.67
CA ARG A 237 -19.48 3.62 -7.65
C ARG A 237 -19.96 3.03 -6.35
N ASP A 238 -20.46 3.87 -5.43
CA ASP A 238 -20.96 3.48 -4.11
C ASP A 238 -19.95 2.61 -3.33
N LEU A 239 -18.66 3.04 -3.31
CA LEU A 239 -17.60 2.34 -2.62
C LEU A 239 -17.47 2.87 -1.19
N ASP A 240 -17.54 1.96 -0.21
CA ASP A 240 -17.24 2.25 1.18
C ASP A 240 -15.76 1.95 1.45
N LEU A 241 -14.95 3.01 1.46
CA LEU A 241 -13.50 2.92 1.53
C LEU A 241 -13.00 3.04 2.97
N ASP A 242 -12.12 2.11 3.37
CA ASP A 242 -11.37 2.17 4.64
C ASP A 242 -10.10 3.01 4.50
N TRP A 243 -9.52 3.05 3.29
CA TRP A 243 -8.29 3.82 3.04
C TRP A 243 -8.25 4.50 1.68
N LEU A 244 -7.52 5.58 1.64
CA LEU A 244 -7.02 6.20 0.44
C LEU A 244 -5.49 6.27 0.53
N ASP A 245 -4.81 5.54 -0.34
CA ASP A 245 -3.36 5.53 -0.45
C ASP A 245 -2.94 6.56 -1.50
N ILE A 246 -2.37 7.66 -1.03
CA ILE A 246 -1.81 8.70 -1.92
C ILE A 246 -0.30 8.63 -1.82
N GLU A 247 0.30 7.91 -2.75
CA GLU A 247 1.73 7.71 -2.82
C GLU A 247 2.34 8.64 -3.87
N ILE A 248 3.36 9.40 -3.43
CA ILE A 248 4.24 10.11 -4.32
C ILE A 248 5.67 9.81 -3.86
N GLY A 249 6.14 8.61 -4.20
CA GLY A 249 7.48 8.18 -3.86
C GLY A 249 8.51 9.14 -4.46
N ARG A 250 9.09 10.00 -3.63
CA ARG A 250 10.14 10.92 -4.03
C ARG A 250 11.49 10.25 -3.90
N ALA A 251 11.92 9.54 -4.94
CA ALA A 251 13.33 9.29 -5.13
C ALA A 251 13.98 10.57 -5.66
N SER A 252 14.34 11.49 -4.78
CA SER A 252 15.17 12.63 -5.17
C SER A 252 16.62 12.32 -4.84
N CYS A 253 17.27 11.49 -5.65
CA CYS A 253 18.70 11.64 -5.88
C CYS A 253 18.90 12.89 -6.76
N ARG A 254 19.01 14.05 -6.13
CA ARG A 254 19.71 15.14 -6.77
C ARG A 254 21.19 14.98 -6.43
N GLU A 255 21.93 14.31 -7.29
CA GLU A 255 23.36 14.58 -7.42
C GLU A 255 23.49 16.06 -7.77
N ARG A 256 23.98 16.84 -6.82
CA ARG A 256 24.66 18.10 -7.17
C ARG A 256 26.12 17.72 -7.33
N VAL A 257 26.57 17.64 -8.58
CA VAL A 257 27.98 17.77 -8.94
C VAL A 257 28.43 19.21 -8.67
#